data_a49d9fac5b9b36d90cb535253004c319
#
_entry.id   a49d9fac5b9b36d90cb535253004c319
#
_cell.length_a   1.000
_cell.length_b   1.000
_cell.length_c   1.000
_cell.angle_alpha   90.00
_cell.angle_beta   90.00
_cell.angle_gamma   90.00
#
_symmetry.space_group_name_H-M   'P 1'
#
loop_
_entity.id
_entity.type
_entity.pdbx_description
1 polymer ?
#
loop_
_entity_poly.entity_id
_entity_poly.type
_entity_poly.pdbx_seq_one_letter_code
_entity_poly.pdbx_strand_id
1 'polypeptide(L)'
;TTVVVKVEAGGIRTARKRKYYQLIVSDETGRMNCVWFNGIQYVQNVFSPGEKVAFHGKVEFYNGYQMVHPEYDKIGDDEDDPLNTGAIIPLYPSTQPLKSVGLDSRGFRKIEKEALIILENNPVEFLPDIILKDCGLMPLPDSLKFIHFAPGIGELERAVSRLKFDEHFFLQLLMALKRQAKEENSGRVFSQRG
;
A
#
# COMPACT_ATOMS: atom_id res chain seq x y z
N THR A 1 4.54 12.00 3.22
CA THR A 1 4.02 12.45 1.90
C THR A 1 4.59 11.56 0.82
N THR A 2 3.75 11.16 -0.14
CA THR A 2 4.19 10.49 -1.36
C THR A 2 4.02 11.45 -2.52
N VAL A 3 5.02 11.53 -3.40
CA VAL A 3 4.99 12.33 -4.61
C VAL A 3 5.40 11.46 -5.79
N VAL A 4 4.69 11.60 -6.90
CA VAL A 4 5.03 10.96 -8.18
C VAL A 4 5.63 12.03 -9.09
N VAL A 5 6.90 11.83 -9.45
CA VAL A 5 7.69 12.85 -10.14
C VAL A 5 8.55 12.23 -11.22
N LYS A 6 9.02 13.07 -12.14
CA LYS A 6 9.96 12.69 -13.19
C LYS A 6 11.38 13.05 -12.77
N VAL A 7 12.30 12.14 -12.99
CA VAL A 7 13.73 12.36 -12.77
C VAL A 7 14.28 13.30 -13.84
N GLU A 8 14.88 14.40 -13.43
CA GLU A 8 15.56 15.33 -14.34
C GLU A 8 17.05 15.02 -14.43
N ALA A 9 17.74 14.99 -13.28
CA ALA A 9 19.17 14.74 -13.21
C ALA A 9 19.57 14.21 -11.82
N GLY A 10 20.61 13.40 -11.77
CA GLY A 10 21.19 12.92 -10.54
C GLY A 10 22.71 12.99 -10.55
N GLY A 11 23.29 13.15 -9.38
CA GLY A 11 24.76 13.17 -9.26
C GLY A 11 25.28 13.27 -7.84
N ILE A 12 26.55 12.88 -7.70
CA ILE A 12 27.25 13.00 -6.42
C ILE A 12 27.68 14.46 -6.24
N ARG A 13 27.36 15.02 -5.08
CA ARG A 13 27.75 16.35 -4.64
C ARG A 13 28.65 16.25 -3.41
N THR A 14 29.42 17.31 -3.15
CA THR A 14 30.28 17.40 -1.97
C THR A 14 29.94 18.67 -1.21
N ALA A 15 29.62 18.56 0.07
CA ALA A 15 29.45 19.68 0.98
C ALA A 15 30.24 19.41 2.26
N ARG A 16 31.07 20.42 2.70
CA ARG A 16 31.84 20.34 3.93
C ARG A 16 32.63 19.02 4.09
N LYS A 17 33.30 18.57 3.00
CA LYS A 17 34.10 17.32 2.93
C LYS A 17 33.30 16.02 3.02
N ARG A 18 31.94 16.05 2.96
CA ARG A 18 31.09 14.87 2.88
C ARG A 18 30.45 14.77 1.51
N LYS A 19 30.50 13.59 0.93
CA LYS A 19 29.78 13.28 -0.31
C LYS A 19 28.34 12.93 -0.01
N TYR A 20 27.43 13.31 -0.89
CA TYR A 20 26.04 12.94 -0.87
C TYR A 20 25.54 12.78 -2.31
N TYR A 21 24.52 11.98 -2.51
CA TYR A 21 23.85 11.87 -3.80
C TYR A 21 22.63 12.79 -3.79
N GLN A 22 22.51 13.59 -4.84
CA GLN A 22 21.37 14.49 -5.06
C GLN A 22 20.69 14.10 -6.35
N LEU A 23 19.38 13.91 -6.29
CA LEU A 23 18.50 13.69 -7.42
C LEU A 23 17.55 14.88 -7.53
N ILE A 24 17.50 15.49 -8.71
CA ILE A 24 16.56 16.57 -9.02
C ILE A 24 15.36 15.92 -9.71
N VAL A 25 14.18 16.16 -9.16
CA VAL A 25 12.93 15.63 -9.66
C VAL A 25 11.90 16.73 -9.84
N SER A 26 10.97 16.56 -10.77
CA SER A 26 9.93 17.55 -11.06
C SER A 26 8.61 16.90 -11.41
N ASP A 27 7.55 17.66 -11.21
CA ASP A 27 6.21 17.44 -11.74
C ASP A 27 5.67 18.73 -12.36
N GLU A 28 4.36 18.76 -12.67
CA GLU A 28 3.70 19.94 -13.21
C GLU A 28 3.64 21.12 -12.22
N THR A 29 3.82 20.85 -10.92
CA THR A 29 3.71 21.85 -9.84
C THR A 29 5.06 22.48 -9.48
N GLY A 30 6.18 21.79 -9.75
CA GLY A 30 7.49 22.33 -9.44
C GLY A 30 8.62 21.29 -9.40
N ARG A 31 9.71 21.70 -8.74
CA ARG A 31 10.94 20.91 -8.58
C ARG A 31 11.24 20.64 -7.13
N MET A 32 11.82 19.47 -6.87
CA MET A 32 12.25 19.04 -5.56
C MET A 32 13.59 18.29 -5.64
N ASN A 33 14.32 18.26 -4.53
CA ASN A 33 15.54 17.47 -4.42
C ASN A 33 15.29 16.23 -3.54
N CYS A 34 15.77 15.07 -3.98
CA CYS A 34 15.91 13.90 -3.13
C CYS A 34 17.38 13.70 -2.79
N VAL A 35 17.73 13.53 -1.50
CA VAL A 35 19.12 13.58 -1.03
C VAL A 35 19.45 12.35 -0.18
N TRP A 36 20.58 11.70 -0.49
CA TRP A 36 21.10 10.57 0.27
C TRP A 36 22.52 10.87 0.76
N PHE A 37 22.69 10.92 2.07
CA PHE A 37 23.99 11.12 2.72
C PHE A 37 24.75 9.82 2.95
N ASN A 38 24.00 8.69 3.02
CA ASN A 38 24.54 7.35 3.20
C ASN A 38 24.04 6.43 2.09
N GLY A 39 24.75 5.32 1.85
CA GLY A 39 24.32 4.35 0.84
C GLY A 39 24.39 4.86 -0.60
N ILE A 40 25.24 5.86 -0.88
CA ILE A 40 25.37 6.50 -2.20
C ILE A 40 25.59 5.46 -3.31
N GLN A 41 26.40 4.46 -3.03
CA GLN A 41 26.73 3.37 -3.97
C GLN A 41 25.51 2.55 -4.39
N TYR A 42 24.44 2.55 -3.59
CA TYR A 42 23.21 1.81 -3.89
C TYR A 42 22.21 2.65 -4.70
N VAL A 43 22.32 3.98 -4.68
CA VAL A 43 21.34 4.86 -5.34
C VAL A 43 21.90 5.58 -6.57
N GLN A 44 23.22 5.72 -6.72
CA GLN A 44 23.83 6.50 -7.78
C GLN A 44 23.56 6.00 -9.20
N ASN A 45 23.27 4.69 -9.36
CA ASN A 45 23.02 4.06 -10.65
C ASN A 45 21.56 3.55 -10.78
N VAL A 46 20.69 3.96 -9.85
CA VAL A 46 19.31 3.47 -9.82
C VAL A 46 18.42 4.26 -10.76
N PHE A 47 18.61 5.57 -10.84
CA PHE A 47 17.69 6.46 -11.54
C PHE A 47 18.24 6.92 -12.88
N SER A 48 17.36 6.91 -13.89
CA SER A 48 17.64 7.41 -15.24
C SER A 48 16.86 8.71 -15.48
N PRO A 49 17.47 9.72 -16.18
CA PRO A 49 16.73 10.91 -16.59
C PRO A 49 15.48 10.55 -17.41
N GLY A 50 14.37 11.18 -17.11
CA GLY A 50 13.09 10.93 -17.77
C GLY A 50 12.22 9.89 -17.09
N GLU A 51 12.76 9.08 -16.19
CA GLU A 51 12.04 8.03 -15.49
C GLU A 51 11.02 8.60 -14.50
N LYS A 52 9.82 7.99 -14.42
CA LYS A 52 8.82 8.30 -13.38
C LYS A 52 9.09 7.48 -12.13
N VAL A 53 9.12 8.15 -10.98
CA VAL A 53 9.40 7.52 -9.69
C VAL A 53 8.46 8.09 -8.64
N ALA A 54 7.90 7.23 -7.81
CA ALA A 54 7.21 7.62 -6.59
C ALA A 54 8.24 7.71 -5.45
N PHE A 55 8.30 8.86 -4.79
CA PHE A 55 9.10 9.05 -3.58
C PHE A 55 8.19 9.21 -2.38
N HIS A 56 8.51 8.48 -1.31
CA HIS A 56 7.82 8.57 -0.03
C HIS A 56 8.77 9.05 1.06
N GLY A 57 8.37 10.09 1.80
CA GLY A 57 9.18 10.63 2.87
C GLY A 57 8.63 11.93 3.45
N LYS A 58 9.43 12.49 4.36
CA LYS A 58 9.15 13.81 4.92
C LYS A 58 9.70 14.89 3.97
N VAL A 59 8.83 15.80 3.54
CA VAL A 59 9.26 16.98 2.79
C VAL A 59 9.75 18.04 3.76
N GLU A 60 10.95 18.55 3.50
CA GLU A 60 11.57 19.63 4.25
C GLU A 60 11.91 20.78 3.29
N PHE A 61 12.01 21.99 3.82
CA PHE A 61 12.44 23.15 3.06
C PHE A 61 13.83 23.59 3.53
N TYR A 62 14.82 23.30 2.69
CA TYR A 62 16.20 23.76 2.88
C TYR A 62 16.79 24.09 1.52
N ASN A 63 16.91 25.39 1.20
CA ASN A 63 17.37 25.86 -0.10
C ASN A 63 16.52 25.32 -1.28
N GLY A 64 15.21 25.18 -1.05
CA GLY A 64 14.23 24.52 -1.89
C GLY A 64 13.58 23.31 -1.18
N TYR A 65 12.53 22.76 -1.80
CA TYR A 65 11.91 21.54 -1.28
C TYR A 65 12.83 20.35 -1.43
N GLN A 66 12.94 19.55 -0.38
CA GLN A 66 13.74 18.33 -0.41
C GLN A 66 13.14 17.20 0.42
N MET A 67 13.48 15.97 0.05
CA MET A 67 13.31 14.77 0.87
C MET A 67 14.68 14.18 1.17
N VAL A 68 14.93 13.84 2.45
CA VAL A 68 16.16 13.21 2.91
C VAL A 68 15.91 11.72 3.07
N HIS A 69 16.74 10.90 2.42
CA HIS A 69 16.61 9.44 2.41
C HIS A 69 15.19 8.95 2.09
N PRO A 70 14.51 9.47 1.04
CA PRO A 70 13.18 8.99 0.73
C PRO A 70 13.20 7.50 0.34
N GLU A 71 12.15 6.79 0.69
CA GLU A 71 11.82 5.54 0.04
C GLU A 71 11.37 5.82 -1.38
N TYR A 72 11.63 4.91 -2.30
CA TYR A 72 11.29 5.12 -3.70
C TYR A 72 10.76 3.85 -4.35
N ASP A 73 9.89 4.04 -5.31
CA ASP A 73 9.35 3.00 -6.16
C ASP A 73 9.35 3.47 -7.62
N LYS A 74 9.97 2.68 -8.49
CA LYS A 74 10.02 2.99 -9.91
C LYS A 74 8.67 2.65 -10.54
N ILE A 75 8.06 3.66 -11.14
CA ILE A 75 6.84 3.49 -11.93
C ILE A 75 7.33 3.22 -13.36
N GLY A 76 7.34 1.94 -13.75
CA GLY A 76 7.81 1.58 -15.09
C GLY A 76 6.95 2.21 -16.19
N ASP A 77 7.60 2.59 -17.31
CA ASP A 77 6.94 2.97 -18.56
C ASP A 77 6.45 1.74 -19.34
N ASP A 78 6.19 0.62 -18.69
CA ASP A 78 5.58 -0.53 -19.33
C ASP A 78 4.20 -0.10 -19.82
N GLU A 79 4.10 0.23 -21.12
CA GLU A 79 2.86 0.61 -21.82
C GLU A 79 1.77 -0.48 -21.66
N ASP A 80 2.16 -1.68 -21.28
CA ASP A 80 1.29 -2.82 -20.99
C ASP A 80 0.78 -2.89 -19.55
N ASP A 81 1.17 -1.96 -18.66
CA ASP A 81 0.62 -1.91 -17.31
C ASP A 81 -0.51 -0.87 -17.23
N PRO A 82 -1.80 -1.28 -17.38
CA PRO A 82 -2.95 -0.37 -17.31
C PRO A 82 -3.07 0.38 -15.98
N LEU A 83 -2.21 0.05 -15.01
CA LEU A 83 -2.13 0.69 -13.69
C LEU A 83 -1.45 2.08 -13.72
N ASN A 84 -0.80 2.46 -14.82
CA ASN A 84 -0.12 3.76 -14.95
C ASN A 84 -1.02 4.91 -15.45
N THR A 85 -2.28 4.66 -15.76
CA THR A 85 -3.21 5.65 -16.31
C THR A 85 -4.16 6.19 -15.27
N GLY A 86 -3.66 6.91 -14.26
CA GLY A 86 -4.51 7.61 -13.28
C GLY A 86 -5.05 6.75 -12.14
N ALA A 87 -4.71 5.47 -12.07
CA ALA A 87 -5.09 4.58 -10.98
C ALA A 87 -4.27 4.85 -9.71
N ILE A 88 -4.85 4.53 -8.57
CA ILE A 88 -4.16 4.58 -7.28
C ILE A 88 -3.18 3.40 -7.22
N ILE A 89 -1.89 3.72 -7.09
CA ILE A 89 -0.82 2.71 -7.04
C ILE A 89 -0.48 2.39 -5.58
N PRO A 90 -0.58 1.13 -5.14
CA PRO A 90 -0.18 0.75 -3.80
C PRO A 90 1.34 0.76 -3.66
N LEU A 91 1.82 1.32 -2.54
CA LEU A 91 3.22 1.28 -2.14
C LEU A 91 3.37 0.29 -0.98
N TYR A 92 4.14 -0.76 -1.19
CA TYR A 92 4.43 -1.75 -0.18
C TYR A 92 5.78 -1.47 0.48
N PRO A 93 5.83 -1.30 1.81
CA PRO A 93 7.09 -1.16 2.52
C PRO A 93 7.93 -2.43 2.36
N SER A 94 9.22 -2.27 2.13
CA SER A 94 10.13 -3.40 1.96
C SER A 94 11.45 -3.14 2.66
N THR A 95 12.01 -4.19 3.27
CA THR A 95 13.34 -4.14 3.90
C THR A 95 14.44 -4.38 2.87
N GLN A 96 15.68 -4.00 3.19
CA GLN A 96 16.81 -4.20 2.29
C GLN A 96 17.02 -5.68 1.89
N PRO A 97 16.91 -6.67 2.80
CA PRO A 97 16.98 -8.09 2.41
C PRO A 97 15.88 -8.48 1.41
N LEU A 98 14.65 -8.01 1.59
CA LEU A 98 13.55 -8.30 0.66
C LEU A 98 13.80 -7.68 -0.71
N LYS A 99 14.26 -6.43 -0.76
CA LYS A 99 14.63 -5.75 -2.01
C LYS A 99 15.73 -6.50 -2.78
N SER A 100 16.70 -7.10 -2.07
CA SER A 100 17.79 -7.85 -2.70
C SER A 100 17.34 -9.13 -3.42
N VAL A 101 16.18 -9.66 -3.07
CA VAL A 101 15.55 -10.84 -3.73
C VAL A 101 14.37 -10.45 -4.64
N GLY A 102 14.23 -9.15 -4.97
CA GLY A 102 13.20 -8.65 -5.88
C GLY A 102 11.83 -8.43 -5.24
N LEU A 103 11.73 -8.49 -3.90
CA LEU A 103 10.51 -8.19 -3.13
C LEU A 103 10.51 -6.72 -2.68
N ASP A 104 10.64 -5.81 -3.61
CA ASP A 104 10.31 -4.40 -3.46
C ASP A 104 8.81 -4.17 -3.74
N SER A 105 8.36 -2.93 -3.73
CA SER A 105 6.96 -2.60 -3.99
C SER A 105 6.47 -3.12 -5.35
N ARG A 106 7.32 -3.11 -6.39
CA ARG A 106 7.00 -3.67 -7.72
C ARG A 106 6.87 -5.19 -7.68
N GLY A 107 7.78 -5.86 -6.96
CA GLY A 107 7.73 -7.31 -6.77
C GLY A 107 6.44 -7.75 -6.06
N PHE A 108 6.05 -7.03 -5.01
CA PHE A 108 4.77 -7.29 -4.33
C PHE A 108 3.57 -7.07 -5.26
N ARG A 109 3.53 -5.98 -6.05
CA ARG A 109 2.43 -5.76 -7.01
C ARG A 109 2.29 -6.87 -8.03
N LYS A 110 3.40 -7.49 -8.49
CA LYS A 110 3.35 -8.64 -9.40
C LYS A 110 2.70 -9.84 -8.74
N ILE A 111 3.10 -10.15 -7.50
CA ILE A 111 2.52 -11.26 -6.72
C ILE A 111 1.02 -11.02 -6.49
N GLU A 112 0.63 -9.80 -6.11
CA GLU A 112 -0.77 -9.45 -5.91
C GLU A 112 -1.60 -9.59 -7.20
N LYS A 113 -1.07 -9.18 -8.36
CA LYS A 113 -1.75 -9.39 -9.65
C LYS A 113 -2.02 -10.87 -9.93
N GLU A 114 -1.01 -11.73 -9.75
CA GLU A 114 -1.17 -13.17 -9.95
C GLU A 114 -2.19 -13.76 -8.96
N ALA A 115 -2.14 -13.34 -7.70
CA ALA A 115 -3.10 -13.77 -6.69
C ALA A 115 -4.54 -13.34 -7.05
N LEU A 116 -4.73 -12.14 -7.57
CA LEU A 116 -6.04 -11.64 -8.00
C LEU A 116 -6.59 -12.39 -9.20
N ILE A 117 -5.75 -12.79 -10.16
CA ILE A 117 -6.16 -13.66 -11.29
C ILE A 117 -6.71 -15.00 -10.77
N ILE A 118 -6.05 -15.59 -9.76
CA ILE A 118 -6.53 -16.83 -9.13
C ILE A 118 -7.87 -16.60 -8.43
N LEU A 119 -8.01 -15.48 -7.75
CA LEU A 119 -9.25 -15.11 -7.06
C LEU A 119 -10.41 -14.85 -8.05
N GLU A 120 -10.16 -14.18 -9.18
CA GLU A 120 -11.17 -13.95 -10.22
C GLU A 120 -11.69 -15.25 -10.81
N ASN A 121 -10.82 -16.26 -10.97
CA ASN A 121 -11.22 -17.59 -11.44
C ASN A 121 -11.92 -18.44 -10.37
N ASN A 122 -11.75 -18.12 -9.09
CA ASN A 122 -12.33 -18.83 -7.95
C ASN A 122 -12.90 -17.83 -6.94
N PRO A 123 -13.97 -17.08 -7.29
CA PRO A 123 -14.51 -16.05 -6.43
C PRO A 123 -15.07 -16.64 -5.15
N VAL A 124 -14.67 -16.06 -4.02
CA VAL A 124 -15.14 -16.46 -2.69
C VAL A 124 -15.91 -15.30 -2.09
N GLU A 125 -17.17 -15.56 -1.72
CA GLU A 125 -17.98 -14.65 -0.90
C GLU A 125 -18.58 -15.43 0.27
N PHE A 126 -18.42 -14.93 1.48
CA PHE A 126 -18.93 -15.59 2.68
C PHE A 126 -20.14 -14.88 3.31
N LEU A 127 -20.38 -13.62 2.93
CA LEU A 127 -21.57 -12.91 3.38
C LEU A 127 -22.76 -13.24 2.49
N PRO A 128 -23.93 -13.53 3.06
CA PRO A 128 -25.16 -13.65 2.29
C PRO A 128 -25.52 -12.38 1.52
N ASP A 129 -26.11 -12.54 0.34
CA ASP A 129 -26.53 -11.44 -0.53
C ASP A 129 -27.40 -10.39 0.17
N ILE A 130 -28.22 -10.84 1.13
CA ILE A 130 -29.07 -9.93 1.90
C ILE A 130 -28.23 -8.94 2.73
N ILE A 131 -27.15 -9.41 3.35
CA ILE A 131 -26.25 -8.55 4.12
C ILE A 131 -25.52 -7.59 3.21
N LEU A 132 -25.03 -8.07 2.05
CA LEU A 132 -24.35 -7.22 1.08
C LEU A 132 -25.26 -6.07 0.63
N LYS A 133 -26.52 -6.37 0.32
CA LYS A 133 -27.51 -5.37 -0.14
C LYS A 133 -27.91 -4.40 0.97
N ASP A 134 -28.29 -4.92 2.13
CA ASP A 134 -28.80 -4.11 3.24
C ASP A 134 -27.74 -3.15 3.81
N CYS A 135 -26.48 -3.58 3.82
CA CYS A 135 -25.35 -2.78 4.28
C CYS A 135 -24.63 -2.01 3.16
N GLY A 136 -25.07 -2.15 1.90
CA GLY A 136 -24.44 -1.48 0.74
C GLY A 136 -22.98 -1.86 0.53
N LEU A 137 -22.63 -3.12 0.81
CA LEU A 137 -21.25 -3.59 0.76
C LEU A 137 -20.84 -4.05 -0.65
N MET A 138 -19.60 -3.77 -0.99
CA MET A 138 -18.96 -4.31 -2.18
C MET A 138 -18.71 -5.82 -2.02
N PRO A 139 -18.83 -6.64 -3.09
CA PRO A 139 -18.42 -8.06 -3.03
C PRO A 139 -16.96 -8.23 -2.62
N LEU A 140 -16.65 -9.31 -1.91
CA LEU A 140 -15.29 -9.55 -1.41
C LEU A 140 -14.23 -9.60 -2.51
N PRO A 141 -14.43 -10.30 -3.66
CA PRO A 141 -13.43 -10.31 -4.74
C PRO A 141 -13.10 -8.91 -5.26
N ASP A 142 -14.13 -8.08 -5.48
CA ASP A 142 -13.95 -6.69 -5.93
C ASP A 142 -13.25 -5.86 -4.88
N SER A 143 -13.55 -6.07 -3.60
CA SER A 143 -12.92 -5.36 -2.50
C SER A 143 -11.44 -5.71 -2.37
N LEU A 144 -11.06 -6.97 -2.52
CA LEU A 144 -9.68 -7.41 -2.54
C LEU A 144 -8.93 -6.87 -3.76
N LYS A 145 -9.59 -6.77 -4.91
CA LYS A 145 -9.00 -6.15 -6.09
C LYS A 145 -8.79 -4.64 -5.89
N PHE A 146 -9.79 -3.93 -5.42
CA PHE A 146 -9.74 -2.47 -5.34
C PHE A 146 -8.97 -1.93 -4.12
N ILE A 147 -8.71 -2.73 -3.08
CA ILE A 147 -7.78 -2.32 -2.03
C ILE A 147 -6.33 -2.22 -2.55
N HIS A 148 -5.99 -3.01 -3.58
CA HIS A 148 -4.67 -3.02 -4.19
C HIS A 148 -4.62 -2.20 -5.49
N PHE A 149 -5.66 -2.24 -6.32
CA PHE A 149 -5.67 -1.66 -7.65
C PHE A 149 -7.00 -0.93 -7.92
N ALA A 150 -7.26 0.11 -7.16
CA ALA A 150 -8.48 0.90 -7.32
C ALA A 150 -8.40 1.80 -8.56
N PRO A 151 -9.44 1.83 -9.41
CA PRO A 151 -9.51 2.77 -10.52
C PRO A 151 -9.71 4.22 -10.05
N GLY A 152 -10.20 4.42 -8.82
CA GLY A 152 -10.41 5.74 -8.23
C GLY A 152 -10.59 5.68 -6.72
N ILE A 153 -10.65 6.86 -6.09
CA ILE A 153 -10.79 6.99 -4.62
C ILE A 153 -12.09 6.38 -4.12
N GLY A 154 -13.20 6.54 -4.87
CA GLY A 154 -14.50 6.03 -4.46
C GLY A 154 -14.53 4.49 -4.34
N GLU A 155 -13.91 3.79 -5.28
CA GLU A 155 -13.77 2.34 -5.25
C GLU A 155 -12.86 1.89 -4.11
N LEU A 156 -11.77 2.60 -3.87
CA LEU A 156 -10.88 2.34 -2.75
C LEU A 156 -11.61 2.48 -1.39
N GLU A 157 -12.35 3.56 -1.20
CA GLU A 157 -13.12 3.79 0.03
C GLU A 157 -14.17 2.71 0.27
N ARG A 158 -14.87 2.27 -0.78
CA ARG A 158 -15.83 1.16 -0.69
C ARG A 158 -15.16 -0.17 -0.35
N ALA A 159 -14.00 -0.45 -0.94
CA ALA A 159 -13.20 -1.63 -0.63
C ALA A 159 -12.72 -1.61 0.83
N VAL A 160 -12.19 -0.48 1.30
CA VAL A 160 -11.78 -0.29 2.70
C VAL A 160 -12.97 -0.47 3.64
N SER A 161 -14.14 0.09 3.30
CA SER A 161 -15.36 -0.04 4.09
C SER A 161 -15.80 -1.50 4.22
N ARG A 162 -15.76 -2.28 3.12
CA ARG A 162 -16.06 -3.71 3.14
C ARG A 162 -15.11 -4.48 4.07
N LEU A 163 -13.81 -4.31 3.93
CA LEU A 163 -12.83 -5.04 4.74
C LEU A 163 -12.93 -4.70 6.22
N LYS A 164 -13.18 -3.42 6.57
CA LYS A 164 -13.47 -3.02 7.94
C LYS A 164 -14.74 -3.64 8.50
N PHE A 165 -15.80 -3.73 7.66
CA PHE A 165 -17.02 -4.42 8.05
C PHE A 165 -16.75 -5.88 8.37
N ASP A 166 -16.01 -6.58 7.53
CA ASP A 166 -15.66 -7.99 7.73
C ASP A 166 -14.93 -8.22 9.06
N GLU A 167 -13.91 -7.41 9.36
CA GLU A 167 -13.18 -7.50 10.63
C GLU A 167 -14.13 -7.35 11.84
N HIS A 168 -15.01 -6.36 11.81
CA HIS A 168 -15.96 -6.12 12.89
C HIS A 168 -17.04 -7.21 12.96
N PHE A 169 -17.54 -7.65 11.81
CA PHE A 169 -18.53 -8.70 11.72
C PHE A 169 -18.04 -10.02 12.33
N PHE A 170 -16.85 -10.46 11.97
CA PHE A 170 -16.27 -11.69 12.53
C PHE A 170 -16.00 -11.57 14.02
N LEU A 171 -15.56 -10.42 14.50
CA LEU A 171 -15.38 -10.19 15.92
C LEU A 171 -16.73 -10.29 16.67
N GLN A 172 -17.77 -9.64 16.17
CA GLN A 172 -19.11 -9.70 16.77
C GLN A 172 -19.72 -11.10 16.68
N LEU A 173 -19.53 -11.80 15.57
CA LEU A 173 -19.99 -13.18 15.40
C LEU A 173 -19.31 -14.10 16.43
N LEU A 174 -18.00 -13.98 16.61
CA LEU A 174 -17.25 -14.74 17.61
C LEU A 174 -17.78 -14.48 19.03
N MET A 175 -18.07 -13.21 19.36
CA MET A 175 -18.66 -12.86 20.65
C MET A 175 -20.06 -13.44 20.85
N ALA A 176 -20.91 -13.39 19.80
CA ALA A 176 -22.25 -13.97 19.83
C ALA A 176 -22.20 -15.49 20.03
N LEU A 177 -21.34 -16.20 19.31
CA LEU A 177 -21.16 -17.64 19.47
C LEU A 177 -20.69 -18.03 20.89
N LYS A 178 -19.73 -17.26 21.45
CA LYS A 178 -19.26 -17.48 22.82
C LYS A 178 -20.38 -17.23 23.83
N ARG A 179 -21.23 -16.24 23.61
CA ARG A 179 -22.38 -15.94 24.47
C ARG A 179 -23.39 -17.08 24.42
N GLN A 180 -23.76 -17.54 23.21
CA GLN A 180 -24.65 -18.67 23.02
C GLN A 180 -24.13 -19.93 23.73
N ALA A 181 -22.87 -20.28 23.50
CA ALA A 181 -22.25 -21.45 24.16
C ALA A 181 -22.24 -21.35 25.69
N LYS A 182 -22.16 -20.12 26.23
CA LYS A 182 -22.24 -19.89 27.67
C LYS A 182 -23.68 -20.03 28.19
N GLU A 183 -24.68 -19.60 27.43
CA GLU A 183 -26.11 -19.74 27.77
C GLU A 183 -26.57 -21.19 27.71
N GLU A 184 -26.03 -22.01 26.79
CA GLU A 184 -26.30 -23.45 26.69
C GLU A 184 -25.67 -24.24 27.85
N ASN A 185 -24.59 -23.76 28.46
CA ASN A 185 -24.01 -24.37 29.64
C ASN A 185 -24.79 -23.90 30.89
N SER A 186 -25.72 -24.73 31.35
CA SER A 186 -26.46 -24.49 32.59
C SER A 186 -25.47 -24.33 33.77
N GLY A 187 -25.55 -23.19 34.43
CA GLY A 187 -24.74 -22.91 35.61
C GLY A 187 -25.01 -23.91 36.76
N ARG A 188 -24.02 -24.13 37.61
CA ARG A 188 -24.24 -24.91 38.85
C ARG A 188 -25.33 -24.26 39.71
N VAL A 189 -26.37 -25.05 39.98
CA VAL A 189 -27.40 -24.63 40.93
C VAL A 189 -26.77 -24.63 42.34
N PHE A 190 -26.65 -23.46 42.93
CA PHE A 190 -26.30 -23.35 44.34
C PHE A 190 -27.56 -23.66 45.15
N SER A 191 -27.63 -24.85 45.74
CA SER A 191 -28.66 -25.14 46.73
C SER A 191 -28.28 -24.40 48.04
N GLN A 192 -29.04 -23.41 48.44
CA GLN A 192 -29.04 -22.95 49.85
C GLN A 192 -29.62 -24.09 50.70
N ARG A 193 -28.76 -24.81 51.39
CA ARG A 193 -29.20 -25.51 52.59
C ARG A 193 -29.14 -24.53 53.74
N GLY A 194 -30.31 -24.10 54.22
CA GLY A 194 -30.50 -23.45 55.50
C GLY A 194 -30.26 -24.42 56.65
#